data_fc74e70e1b5ea03bd8c29fb10db4bef5
#
_entry.id   fc74e70e1b5ea03bd8c29fb10db4bef5
#
_cell.length_a   1.000
_cell.length_b   1.000
_cell.length_c   1.000
_cell.angle_alpha   90.00
_cell.angle_beta   90.00
_cell.angle_gamma   90.00
#
_symmetry.space_group_name_H-M   'P 1'
#
loop_
_entity.id
_entity.type
_entity.pdbx_description
1 polymer ?
#
loop_
_entity_poly.entity_id
_entity_poly.type
_entity_poly.pdbx_seq_one_letter_code
_entity_poly.pdbx_strand_id
1 'polypeptide(L)'
;VSRHLVVEADGGSRGNPGVAAGGAVVLDAANGSVLTEVGVYMGVATNNVAEYAGMIAGVGAAFDLDPEASVIVRMDSRLVVEQMSGRWRISHPDMQAQARRARALIAGRDVAFEWVPRLENARADAAANEAMDLRESFRRDFDAGQP
;
A
#
# COMPACT_ATOMS: atom_id res chain seq x y z
N VAL A 1 -0.64 21.37 12.55
CA VAL A 1 -0.06 21.31 11.20
C VAL A 1 -0.10 19.86 10.70
N SER A 2 -0.67 19.67 9.52
CA SER A 2 -0.78 18.33 8.92
C SER A 2 0.58 17.80 8.49
N ARG A 3 0.77 16.50 8.65
CA ARG A 3 1.99 15.81 8.24
C ARG A 3 1.94 15.50 6.74
N HIS A 4 3.12 15.38 6.16
CA HIS A 4 3.29 14.83 4.82
C HIS A 4 3.87 13.42 4.95
N LEU A 5 3.13 12.43 4.49
CA LEU A 5 3.50 11.04 4.61
C LEU A 5 3.67 10.41 3.23
N VAL A 6 4.59 9.47 3.13
CA VAL A 6 4.77 8.65 1.93
C VAL A 6 4.39 7.22 2.28
N VAL A 7 3.59 6.60 1.43
CA VAL A 7 3.26 5.18 1.52
C VAL A 7 3.92 4.48 0.35
N GLU A 8 4.81 3.54 0.64
CA GLU A 8 5.31 2.60 -0.35
C GLU A 8 4.46 1.35 -0.23
N ALA A 9 3.88 0.87 -1.33
CA ALA A 9 2.98 -0.27 -1.30
C ALA A 9 3.28 -1.26 -2.41
N ASP A 10 3.05 -2.53 -2.14
CA ASP A 10 3.29 -3.62 -3.08
C ASP A 10 2.35 -4.78 -2.75
N GLY A 11 2.32 -5.76 -3.62
CA GLY A 11 1.58 -6.99 -3.41
C GLY A 11 2.07 -8.05 -4.35
N GLY A 12 1.87 -9.30 -3.98
CA GLY A 12 2.31 -10.40 -4.81
C GLY A 12 1.50 -11.66 -4.56
N SER A 13 1.60 -12.56 -5.50
CA SER A 13 0.98 -13.87 -5.43
C SER A 13 1.97 -14.92 -5.92
N ARG A 14 2.18 -15.95 -5.11
CA ARG A 14 3.06 -17.08 -5.46
C ARG A 14 2.25 -18.10 -6.24
N GLY A 15 2.12 -17.84 -7.58
CA GLY A 15 1.37 -18.70 -8.50
C GLY A 15 0.17 -18.06 -9.18
N ASN A 16 -0.11 -16.84 -9.04
CA ASN A 16 -1.10 -15.94 -9.69
C ASN A 16 -2.30 -16.61 -10.38
N PRO A 17 -3.37 -17.10 -9.67
CA PRO A 17 -3.54 -16.93 -8.23
C PRO A 17 -2.68 -17.91 -7.43
N GLY A 18 -2.42 -17.54 -6.19
CA GLY A 18 -1.65 -18.35 -5.26
C GLY A 18 -1.64 -17.69 -3.90
N VAL A 19 -0.77 -18.17 -3.02
CA VAL A 19 -0.56 -17.55 -1.71
C VAL A 19 -0.16 -16.09 -1.94
N ALA A 20 -0.93 -15.18 -1.41
CA ALA A 20 -0.83 -13.77 -1.73
C ALA A 20 -0.82 -12.89 -0.48
N ALA A 21 -0.13 -11.76 -0.58
CA ALA A 21 -0.14 -10.73 0.45
C ALA A 21 0.15 -9.36 -0.14
N GLY A 22 -0.41 -8.35 0.49
CA GLY A 22 -0.01 -6.97 0.29
C GLY A 22 0.98 -6.55 1.36
N GLY A 23 1.79 -5.56 1.06
CA GLY A 23 2.73 -4.97 2.00
C GLY A 23 2.84 -3.48 1.79
N ALA A 24 3.12 -2.77 2.86
CA ALA A 24 3.33 -1.33 2.78
C ALA A 24 4.21 -0.82 3.89
N VAL A 25 4.82 0.33 3.64
CA VAL A 25 5.64 1.05 4.60
C VAL A 25 5.19 2.50 4.59
N VAL A 26 4.97 3.07 5.76
CA VAL A 26 4.63 4.49 5.90
C VAL A 26 5.85 5.24 6.38
N LEU A 27 6.21 6.30 5.65
CA LEU A 27 7.40 7.11 5.95
C LEU A 27 7.00 8.56 6.22
N ASP A 28 7.78 9.20 7.08
CA ASP A 28 7.73 10.65 7.22
C ASP A 28 8.41 11.27 6.00
N ALA A 29 7.68 12.07 5.23
CA ALA A 29 8.23 12.69 4.02
C ALA A 29 9.37 13.67 4.33
N ALA A 30 9.39 14.25 5.53
CA ALA A 30 10.37 15.26 5.89
C ALA A 30 11.79 14.68 6.06
N ASN A 31 11.90 13.44 6.55
CA ASN A 31 13.21 12.85 6.87
C ASN A 31 13.40 11.42 6.37
N GLY A 32 12.36 10.83 5.76
CA GLY A 32 12.42 9.45 5.26
C GLY A 32 12.37 8.38 6.35
N SER A 33 12.08 8.73 7.59
CA SER A 33 11.96 7.75 8.67
C SER A 33 10.80 6.82 8.45
N VAL A 34 11.01 5.52 8.66
CA VAL A 34 9.94 4.52 8.62
C VAL A 34 9.13 4.65 9.90
N LEU A 35 7.83 4.89 9.76
CA LEU A 35 6.90 5.05 10.88
C LEU A 35 6.10 3.78 11.15
N THR A 36 5.77 3.05 10.10
CA THR A 36 4.95 1.84 10.21
C THR A 36 5.28 0.88 9.06
N GLU A 37 5.32 -0.40 9.37
CA GLU A 37 5.37 -1.47 8.37
C GLU A 37 4.13 -2.33 8.54
N VAL A 38 3.49 -2.71 7.43
CA VAL A 38 2.28 -3.52 7.46
C VAL A 38 2.32 -4.58 6.38
N GLY A 39 1.87 -5.78 6.74
CA GLY A 39 1.64 -6.86 5.80
C GLY A 39 0.22 -7.39 5.94
N VAL A 40 -0.44 -7.67 4.83
CA VAL A 40 -1.80 -8.18 4.80
C VAL A 40 -1.81 -9.53 4.08
N TYR A 41 -1.97 -10.60 4.82
CA TYR A 41 -2.10 -11.94 4.24
C TYR A 41 -3.50 -12.12 3.69
N MET A 42 -3.61 -12.61 2.45
CA MET A 42 -4.88 -12.70 1.75
C MET A 42 -5.32 -14.13 1.44
N GLY A 43 -4.57 -15.14 1.87
CA GLY A 43 -4.83 -16.50 1.41
C GLY A 43 -4.48 -16.61 -0.07
N VAL A 44 -5.41 -17.13 -0.88
CA VAL A 44 -5.21 -17.26 -2.32
C VAL A 44 -5.85 -16.07 -3.04
N ALA A 45 -5.04 -15.32 -3.78
CA ALA A 45 -5.49 -14.17 -4.55
C ALA A 45 -4.55 -13.92 -5.74
N THR A 46 -4.93 -13.00 -6.61
CA THR A 46 -4.09 -12.58 -7.74
C THR A 46 -3.12 -11.47 -7.31
N ASN A 47 -2.07 -11.26 -8.10
CA ASN A 47 -1.12 -10.18 -7.91
C ASN A 47 -1.83 -8.82 -7.80
N ASN A 48 -2.75 -8.55 -8.73
CA ASN A 48 -3.41 -7.24 -8.79
C ASN A 48 -4.26 -6.95 -7.55
N VAL A 49 -4.98 -7.96 -7.06
CA VAL A 49 -5.78 -7.82 -5.83
C VAL A 49 -4.87 -7.60 -4.63
N ALA A 50 -3.75 -8.33 -4.55
CA ALA A 50 -2.77 -8.18 -3.47
C ALA A 50 -2.13 -6.77 -3.48
N GLU A 51 -1.85 -6.22 -4.66
CA GLU A 51 -1.31 -4.87 -4.78
C GLU A 51 -2.28 -3.82 -4.27
N TYR A 52 -3.57 -3.94 -4.59
CA TYR A 52 -4.61 -3.08 -4.01
C TYR A 52 -4.68 -3.21 -2.49
N ALA A 53 -4.61 -4.44 -1.97
CA ALA A 53 -4.67 -4.68 -0.54
C ALA A 53 -3.51 -4.04 0.21
N GLY A 54 -2.30 -4.11 -0.34
CA GLY A 54 -1.12 -3.44 0.22
C GLY A 54 -1.29 -1.93 0.27
N MET A 55 -1.77 -1.34 -0.81
CA MET A 55 -2.03 0.09 -0.88
C MET A 55 -3.09 0.52 0.14
N ILE A 56 -4.20 -0.19 0.23
CA ILE A 56 -5.27 0.12 1.18
C ILE A 56 -4.74 0.05 2.62
N ALA A 57 -3.99 -0.99 2.96
CA ALA A 57 -3.42 -1.14 4.29
C ALA A 57 -2.44 -0.01 4.63
N GLY A 58 -1.60 0.36 3.67
CA GLY A 58 -0.63 1.45 3.86
C GLY A 58 -1.30 2.80 4.05
N VAL A 59 -2.26 3.13 3.21
CA VAL A 59 -3.01 4.39 3.32
C VAL A 59 -3.80 4.43 4.62
N GLY A 60 -4.43 3.31 5.01
CA GLY A 60 -5.13 3.21 6.28
C GLY A 60 -4.20 3.46 7.47
N ALA A 61 -3.01 2.86 7.46
CA ALA A 61 -2.01 3.09 8.50
C ALA A 61 -1.54 4.54 8.55
N ALA A 62 -1.36 5.19 7.40
CA ALA A 62 -0.99 6.60 7.34
C ALA A 62 -2.05 7.48 8.02
N PHE A 63 -3.33 7.24 7.73
CA PHE A 63 -4.40 8.02 8.34
C PHE A 63 -4.68 7.67 9.80
N ASP A 64 -4.25 6.49 10.26
CA ASP A 64 -4.22 6.20 11.70
C ASP A 64 -3.18 7.06 12.42
N LEU A 65 -2.04 7.33 11.77
CA LEU A 65 -1.00 8.19 12.33
C LEU A 65 -1.40 9.65 12.35
N ASP A 66 -2.02 10.12 11.27
CA ASP A 66 -2.52 11.50 11.15
C ASP A 66 -3.72 11.51 10.19
N PRO A 67 -4.94 11.64 10.71
CA PRO A 67 -6.14 11.66 9.87
C PRO A 67 -6.19 12.77 8.82
N GLU A 68 -5.41 13.83 9.01
CA GLU A 68 -5.38 14.99 8.11
C GLU A 68 -4.10 15.05 7.26
N ALA A 69 -3.32 13.98 7.24
CA ALA A 69 -2.07 13.96 6.48
C ALA A 69 -2.31 14.12 4.98
N SER A 70 -1.34 14.73 4.32
CA SER A 70 -1.20 14.62 2.87
C SER A 70 -0.35 13.39 2.58
N VAL A 71 -0.84 12.51 1.72
CA VAL A 71 -0.20 11.22 1.44
C VAL A 71 0.15 11.08 -0.03
N ILE A 72 1.38 10.66 -0.30
CA ILE A 72 1.79 10.23 -1.63
C ILE A 72 2.00 8.72 -1.57
N VAL A 73 1.27 7.99 -2.40
CA VAL A 73 1.40 6.53 -2.52
C VAL A 73 2.35 6.23 -3.68
N ARG A 74 3.41 5.50 -3.39
CA ARG A 74 4.41 5.05 -4.37
C ARG A 74 4.29 3.56 -4.58
N MET A 75 4.11 3.16 -5.84
CA MET A 75 3.96 1.77 -6.22
C MET A 75 4.67 1.49 -7.54
N ASP A 76 5.16 0.28 -7.70
CA ASP A 76 5.69 -0.19 -8.98
C ASP A 76 4.63 -0.88 -9.86
N SER A 77 3.39 -0.99 -9.38
CA SER A 77 2.27 -1.43 -10.18
C SER A 77 1.71 -0.26 -11.00
N ARG A 78 2.06 -0.23 -12.28
CA ARG A 78 1.52 0.78 -13.19
C ARG A 78 -0.01 0.69 -13.24
N LEU A 79 -0.55 -0.53 -13.23
CA LEU A 79 -1.99 -0.75 -13.30
C LEU A 79 -2.73 -0.05 -12.15
N VAL A 80 -2.31 -0.29 -10.91
CA VAL A 80 -2.97 0.31 -9.74
C VAL A 80 -2.82 1.83 -9.75
N VAL A 81 -1.61 2.32 -10.03
CA VAL A 81 -1.35 3.77 -10.08
C VAL A 81 -2.23 4.45 -11.14
N GLU A 82 -2.31 3.89 -12.33
CA GLU A 82 -3.10 4.48 -13.41
C GLU A 82 -4.60 4.39 -13.14
N GLN A 83 -5.06 3.28 -12.56
CA GLN A 83 -6.48 3.12 -12.20
C GLN A 83 -6.88 4.09 -11.10
N MET A 84 -6.07 4.19 -10.04
CA MET A 84 -6.38 5.09 -8.91
C MET A 84 -6.24 6.57 -9.29
N SER A 85 -5.41 6.88 -10.27
CA SER A 85 -5.28 8.24 -10.82
C SER A 85 -6.38 8.59 -11.81
N GLY A 86 -7.26 7.63 -12.12
CA GLY A 86 -8.38 7.84 -13.04
C GLY A 86 -8.00 7.81 -14.53
N ARG A 87 -6.78 7.41 -14.86
CA ARG A 87 -6.32 7.35 -16.25
C ARG A 87 -6.64 6.04 -16.95
N TRP A 88 -6.74 4.94 -16.21
CA TRP A 88 -7.08 3.64 -16.75
C TRP A 88 -8.38 3.12 -16.16
N ARG A 89 -9.17 2.47 -17.03
CA ARG A 89 -10.45 1.87 -16.65
C ARG A 89 -10.23 0.62 -15.79
N ILE A 90 -11.14 0.38 -14.85
CA ILE A 90 -11.17 -0.81 -14.03
C ILE A 90 -12.32 -1.69 -14.53
N SER A 91 -11.98 -2.79 -15.21
CA SER A 91 -12.99 -3.69 -15.80
C SER A 91 -13.20 -4.98 -15.00
N HIS A 92 -12.17 -5.46 -14.28
CA HIS A 92 -12.26 -6.70 -13.51
C HIS A 92 -13.03 -6.49 -12.22
N PRO A 93 -14.07 -7.29 -11.91
CA PRO A 93 -14.91 -7.10 -10.72
C PRO A 93 -14.15 -7.10 -9.39
N ASP A 94 -13.14 -7.97 -9.24
CA ASP A 94 -12.35 -8.04 -8.00
C ASP A 94 -11.55 -6.76 -7.77
N MET A 95 -10.98 -6.20 -8.83
CA MET A 95 -10.27 -4.93 -8.74
C MET A 95 -11.22 -3.76 -8.56
N GLN A 96 -12.41 -3.81 -9.17
CA GLN A 96 -13.45 -2.80 -8.95
C GLN A 96 -13.84 -2.74 -7.47
N ALA A 97 -14.00 -3.89 -6.81
CA ALA A 97 -14.31 -3.96 -5.38
C ALA A 97 -13.20 -3.34 -4.55
N GLN A 98 -11.94 -3.66 -4.85
CA GLN A 98 -10.79 -3.09 -4.14
C GLN A 98 -10.68 -1.58 -4.37
N ALA A 99 -10.88 -1.12 -5.59
CA ALA A 99 -10.85 0.30 -5.90
C ALA A 99 -11.95 1.08 -5.17
N ARG A 100 -13.15 0.51 -5.02
CA ARG A 100 -14.22 1.12 -4.25
C ARG A 100 -13.82 1.28 -2.77
N ARG A 101 -13.20 0.26 -2.19
CA ARG A 101 -12.69 0.32 -0.81
C ARG A 101 -11.63 1.42 -0.65
N ALA A 102 -10.71 1.49 -1.60
CA ALA A 102 -9.65 2.50 -1.60
C ALA A 102 -10.25 3.91 -1.71
N ARG A 103 -11.18 4.12 -2.63
CA ARG A 103 -11.82 5.42 -2.84
C ARG A 103 -12.64 5.87 -1.63
N ALA A 104 -13.31 4.93 -0.96
CA ALA A 104 -14.03 5.25 0.27
C ALA A 104 -13.06 5.70 1.37
N LEU A 105 -11.90 5.06 1.47
CA LEU A 105 -10.88 5.41 2.45
C LEU A 105 -10.29 6.80 2.20
N ILE A 106 -10.04 7.16 0.94
CA ILE A 106 -9.38 8.42 0.59
C ILE A 106 -10.33 9.58 0.34
N ALA A 107 -11.63 9.34 0.34
CA ALA A 107 -12.62 10.38 0.04
C ALA A 107 -12.47 11.58 0.98
N GLY A 108 -12.37 12.79 0.40
CA GLY A 108 -12.19 14.02 1.16
C GLY A 108 -10.79 14.20 1.73
N ARG A 109 -9.83 13.38 1.35
CA ARG A 109 -8.44 13.42 1.82
C ARG A 109 -7.48 13.71 0.68
N ASP A 110 -6.30 14.21 1.02
CA ASP A 110 -5.27 14.56 0.05
C ASP A 110 -4.36 13.35 -0.18
N VAL A 111 -4.66 12.57 -1.23
CA VAL A 111 -3.89 11.39 -1.61
C VAL A 111 -3.56 11.44 -3.09
N ALA A 112 -2.28 11.33 -3.42
CA ALA A 112 -1.80 11.25 -4.79
C ALA A 112 -1.07 9.92 -5.00
N PHE A 113 -1.04 9.45 -6.25
CA PHE A 113 -0.41 8.19 -6.62
C PHE A 113 0.74 8.45 -7.58
N GLU A 114 1.88 7.81 -7.35
CA GLU A 114 3.10 7.98 -8.13
C GLU A 114 3.69 6.61 -8.44
N TRP A 115 3.96 6.35 -9.72
CA TRP A 115 4.65 5.14 -10.12
C TRP A 115 6.15 5.29 -9.87
N VAL A 116 6.76 4.23 -9.33
CA VAL A 116 8.21 4.13 -9.15
C VAL A 116 8.72 2.80 -9.72
N PRO A 117 9.98 2.74 -10.14
CA PRO A 117 10.56 1.46 -10.54
C PRO A 117 10.62 0.48 -9.37
N ARG A 118 10.58 -0.82 -9.69
CA ARG A 118 10.58 -1.89 -8.70
C ARG A 118 11.72 -1.79 -7.70
N LEU A 119 12.92 -1.40 -8.14
CA LEU A 119 14.08 -1.27 -7.26
C LEU A 119 13.90 -0.19 -6.18
N GLU A 120 13.01 0.77 -6.40
CA GLU A 120 12.71 1.82 -5.43
C GLU A 120 11.55 1.45 -4.50
N ASN A 121 11.06 0.20 -4.58
CA ASN A 121 9.92 -0.28 -3.78
C ASN A 121 10.26 -1.51 -2.94
N ALA A 122 11.54 -1.67 -2.61
CA ALA A 122 12.05 -2.88 -1.95
C ALA A 122 11.48 -3.12 -0.56
N ARG A 123 11.22 -2.06 0.21
CA ARG A 123 10.68 -2.19 1.58
C ARG A 123 9.26 -2.73 1.58
N ALA A 124 8.43 -2.26 0.66
CA ALA A 124 7.06 -2.74 0.51
C ALA A 124 7.03 -4.19 0.01
N ASP A 125 7.91 -4.52 -0.95
CA ASP A 125 8.07 -5.89 -1.42
C ASP A 125 8.46 -6.83 -0.28
N ALA A 126 9.41 -6.43 0.56
CA ALA A 126 9.82 -7.21 1.72
C ALA A 126 8.67 -7.44 2.71
N ALA A 127 7.84 -6.42 2.97
CA ALA A 127 6.68 -6.56 3.85
C ALA A 127 5.66 -7.55 3.29
N ALA A 128 5.39 -7.51 1.99
CA ALA A 128 4.48 -8.46 1.33
C ALA A 128 5.03 -9.88 1.41
N ASN A 129 6.32 -10.07 1.14
CA ASN A 129 6.97 -11.38 1.22
C ASN A 129 6.95 -11.94 2.64
N GLU A 130 7.17 -11.11 3.65
CA GLU A 130 7.09 -11.53 5.05
C GLU A 130 5.70 -12.06 5.38
N ALA A 131 4.65 -11.36 4.99
CA ALA A 131 3.27 -11.81 5.24
C ALA A 131 2.95 -13.11 4.50
N MET A 132 3.47 -13.30 3.28
CA MET A 132 3.33 -14.57 2.56
C MET A 132 4.08 -15.71 3.26
N ASP A 133 5.31 -15.48 3.72
CA ASP A 133 6.10 -16.48 4.42
C ASP A 133 5.45 -16.91 5.73
N LEU A 134 4.96 -15.94 6.50
CA LEU A 134 4.29 -16.18 7.78
C LEU A 134 2.87 -16.75 7.62
N ARG A 135 2.24 -16.51 6.47
CA ARG A 135 0.81 -16.73 6.26
C ARG A 135 -0.04 -16.03 7.33
N GLU A 136 0.38 -14.83 7.69
CA GLU A 136 -0.25 -13.97 8.69
C GLU A 136 -0.09 -12.52 8.33
N SER A 137 -1.08 -11.71 8.69
CA SER A 137 -0.98 -10.25 8.63
C SER A 137 -0.19 -9.76 9.84
N PHE A 138 0.49 -8.63 9.69
CA PHE A 138 1.22 -8.00 10.78
C PHE A 138 1.22 -6.48 10.64
N ARG A 139 1.51 -5.81 11.75
CA ARG A 139 1.77 -4.38 11.76
C ARG A 139 2.83 -4.08 12.81
N ARG A 140 3.81 -3.25 12.45
CA ARG A 140 4.85 -2.76 13.35
C ARG A 140 4.89 -1.25 13.27
N ASP A 141 4.71 -0.58 14.41
CA ASP A 141 4.82 0.86 14.50
C ASP A 141 6.16 1.21 15.16
N PHE A 142 6.79 2.27 14.68
CA PHE A 142 8.08 2.76 15.19
C PHE A 142 7.89 4.14 15.80
N ASP A 143 8.61 4.41 16.88
CA ASP A 143 8.53 5.71 17.53
C ASP A 143 9.09 6.80 16.63
N ALA A 144 8.35 7.91 16.51
CA ALA A 144 8.80 9.08 15.77
C ALA A 144 10.11 9.59 16.37
N GLY A 145 11.11 9.84 15.52
CA GLY A 145 12.42 10.31 15.95
C GLY A 145 13.40 9.19 16.30
N GLN A 146 13.00 7.95 16.23
CA GLN A 146 13.94 6.82 16.34
C GLN A 146 14.67 6.63 15.02
N PRO A 147 16.01 6.59 15.02
CA PRO A 147 16.77 6.36 13.80
C PRO A 147 16.61 4.95 13.26
#